data_69c7a926f89d892e7f9248cdf0cccd31
#
_entry.id   69c7a926f89d892e7f9248cdf0cccd31
#
_cell.length_a   1.000
_cell.length_b   1.000
_cell.length_c   1.000
_cell.angle_alpha   90.00
_cell.angle_beta   90.00
_cell.angle_gamma   90.00
#
_symmetry.space_group_name_H-M   'P 1'
#
loop_
_entity.id
_entity.type
_entity.pdbx_description
1 polymer ?
#
loop_
_entity_poly.entity_id
_entity_poly.type
_entity_poly.pdbx_seq_one_letter_code
_entity_poly.pdbx_strand_id
1 'polypeptide(L)'
;TPYEEPCSGHLMDATIRELGVPLVTGDIPGVAVILGAAPTKEEAVELVKSYQAQGILVTLVGGVIDQCLEAGLNMGAAVRIIPLGRDVTSVIHVVSVAIRAALIFGNVTPGDAGNLMKYTFERVPAFVNAFAPLDDVIVACGAGAIALGFPVITNETENIFRVPKSLIVQEDVSKFNATSLEARDIKIKITKIDIPVSFASAFEGEIIRRGDMQVEFDGSRKDCFELVCTKELTEVEDHKFTLIGPDFDQMEVGSKQQIAYIVDVAGKNMQTDFEPVFERKFHSYVNCIEGVMHTGQRDMIRIRVSKNTYEAGFRAKDLAEVLYANIKNEFDAVVDKCAVTIVTDAEECTKLRHELAVPAYDRRDERLTSLTDESVPVYYSCIMCQAFSPSHVCVVTPERLGLCGAVSWLDAKATNELDPEGPCQVITKERVIDENLGRYEDVDEAVAKFSRGALEHVTLYSIMEDPMTSCGCFECICGIEPFSNGVAITNREYTGMTPLGMTFGELASMTGGGVQTPGFMGHGKHFISSKKFMKAEGGVERIVWMPKDLKDQVAERLNKTAKELYDIDNFTDMIGDETVATDPETLLEFLTEKGHPALGLEPMM
;
A
#
# COMPACT_ATOMS: atom_id res chain seq x y z
N THR A 1 9.00 28.82 -1.32
CA THR A 1 7.72 29.25 -1.95
C THR A 1 6.69 29.39 -0.86
N PRO A 2 5.87 30.46 -0.85
CA PRO A 2 4.77 30.53 0.11
C PRO A 2 3.91 29.28 -0.05
N TYR A 3 3.48 28.73 1.08
CA TYR A 3 2.55 27.62 1.10
C TYR A 3 1.22 28.10 0.49
N GLU A 4 0.81 27.48 -0.62
CA GLU A 4 -0.54 27.64 -1.18
C GLU A 4 -1.41 26.53 -0.61
N GLU A 5 -2.51 26.90 0.01
CA GLU A 5 -3.48 25.91 0.51
C GLU A 5 -4.01 25.12 -0.69
N PRO A 6 -3.90 23.78 -0.67
CA PRO A 6 -4.52 22.96 -1.70
C PRO A 6 -6.04 23.16 -1.67
N CYS A 7 -6.70 22.95 -2.79
CA CYS A 7 -8.16 23.07 -2.83
C CYS A 7 -8.81 22.10 -1.83
N SER A 8 -9.92 22.51 -1.24
CA SER A 8 -10.59 21.79 -0.14
C SER A 8 -10.89 20.33 -0.42
N GLY A 9 -11.25 19.99 -1.66
CA GLY A 9 -11.50 18.59 -2.06
C GLY A 9 -10.25 17.73 -2.01
N HIS A 10 -9.11 18.26 -2.44
CA HIS A 10 -7.83 17.54 -2.43
C HIS A 10 -7.34 17.26 -0.99
N LEU A 11 -7.46 18.26 -0.11
CA LEU A 11 -7.15 18.08 1.32
C LEU A 11 -8.04 17.03 1.98
N MET A 12 -9.35 17.06 1.70
CA MET A 12 -10.29 16.08 2.23
C MET A 12 -9.95 14.66 1.78
N ASP A 13 -9.65 14.47 0.51
CA ASP A 13 -9.33 13.15 -0.02
C ASP A 13 -8.01 12.61 0.52
N ALA A 14 -7.02 13.48 0.71
CA ALA A 14 -5.76 13.12 1.36
C ALA A 14 -6.00 12.71 2.81
N THR A 15 -6.74 13.50 3.58
CA THR A 15 -7.05 13.21 4.99
C THR A 15 -7.86 11.91 5.12
N ILE A 16 -8.82 11.67 4.22
CA ILE A 16 -9.62 10.45 4.27
C ILE A 16 -8.78 9.22 3.94
N ARG A 17 -7.86 9.32 2.98
CA ARG A 17 -6.91 8.24 2.69
C ARG A 17 -6.03 7.93 3.89
N GLU A 18 -5.49 8.96 4.53
CA GLU A 18 -4.69 8.80 5.74
C GLU A 18 -5.50 8.20 6.91
N LEU A 19 -6.76 8.56 7.06
CA LEU A 19 -7.64 7.93 8.04
C LEU A 19 -8.05 6.50 7.67
N GLY A 20 -8.17 6.22 6.39
CA GLY A 20 -8.62 4.92 5.89
C GLY A 20 -7.65 3.79 6.21
N VAL A 21 -6.37 4.02 5.98
CA VAL A 21 -5.30 3.07 6.30
C VAL A 21 -5.33 2.69 7.78
N PRO A 22 -5.34 3.66 8.70
CA PRO A 22 -5.24 3.37 10.12
C PRO A 22 -6.50 2.77 10.72
N LEU A 23 -7.66 3.12 10.18
CA LEU A 23 -8.93 2.53 10.64
C LEU A 23 -9.07 1.06 10.25
N VAL A 24 -8.37 0.63 9.19
CA VAL A 24 -8.34 -0.77 8.75
C VAL A 24 -7.22 -1.54 9.45
N THR A 25 -6.03 -0.93 9.58
CA THR A 25 -4.83 -1.58 10.13
C THR A 25 -4.57 -1.25 11.60
N GLY A 26 -5.14 -0.16 12.11
CA GLY A 26 -4.86 0.34 13.47
C GLY A 26 -3.54 1.10 13.61
N ASP A 27 -2.89 1.45 12.49
CA ASP A 27 -1.53 2.04 12.49
C ASP A 27 -1.48 3.50 12.97
N ILE A 28 -2.58 4.27 12.83
CA ILE A 28 -2.69 5.60 13.44
C ILE A 28 -3.47 5.50 14.76
N PRO A 29 -2.84 5.81 15.89
CA PRO A 29 -3.49 5.68 17.19
C PRO A 29 -4.57 6.73 17.45
N GLY A 30 -4.53 7.88 16.72
CA GLY A 30 -5.51 8.94 16.91
C GLY A 30 -5.43 10.06 15.90
N VAL A 31 -6.42 10.95 15.94
CA VAL A 31 -6.54 12.16 15.13
C VAL A 31 -6.67 13.37 16.05
N ALA A 32 -5.70 14.26 15.99
CA ALA A 32 -5.74 15.55 16.69
C ALA A 32 -6.27 16.65 15.75
N VAL A 33 -7.27 17.39 16.20
CA VAL A 33 -7.71 18.64 15.57
C VAL A 33 -7.28 19.80 16.47
N ILE A 34 -6.43 20.69 15.99
CA ILE A 34 -5.90 21.83 16.75
C ILE A 34 -6.52 23.12 16.20
N LEU A 35 -7.22 23.85 17.06
CA LEU A 35 -8.00 25.03 16.72
C LEU A 35 -7.42 26.30 17.34
N GLY A 36 -7.37 27.38 16.58
CA GLY A 36 -6.97 28.70 17.04
C GLY A 36 -5.47 28.95 16.98
N ALA A 37 -4.97 29.81 17.87
CA ALA A 37 -3.53 30.09 18.01
C ALA A 37 -3.10 29.76 19.44
N ALA A 38 -1.99 29.04 19.58
CA ALA A 38 -1.41 28.80 20.91
C ALA A 38 -0.91 30.14 21.53
N PRO A 39 -0.77 30.22 22.84
CA PRO A 39 -0.24 31.42 23.49
C PRO A 39 1.13 31.82 22.95
N THR A 40 1.96 30.87 22.59
CA THR A 40 3.25 31.09 21.93
C THR A 40 3.42 30.17 20.71
N LYS A 41 4.26 30.56 19.78
CA LYS A 41 4.62 29.75 18.62
C LYS A 41 5.33 28.45 19.04
N GLU A 42 6.16 28.52 20.05
CA GLU A 42 6.89 27.40 20.59
C GLU A 42 5.95 26.33 21.15
N GLU A 43 4.91 26.72 21.89
CA GLU A 43 3.87 25.79 22.41
C GLU A 43 3.07 25.14 21.27
N ALA A 44 2.73 25.91 20.21
CA ALA A 44 2.06 25.36 19.04
C ALA A 44 2.90 24.26 18.39
N VAL A 45 4.18 24.55 18.13
CA VAL A 45 5.12 23.62 17.48
C VAL A 45 5.38 22.40 18.35
N GLU A 46 5.57 22.57 19.66
CA GLU A 46 5.80 21.48 20.59
C GLU A 46 4.61 20.53 20.63
N LEU A 47 3.39 21.07 20.70
CA LEU A 47 2.17 20.25 20.70
C LEU A 47 2.01 19.46 19.40
N VAL A 48 2.17 20.12 18.24
CA VAL A 48 2.08 19.48 16.93
C VAL A 48 3.11 18.37 16.78
N LYS A 49 4.38 18.65 17.12
CA LYS A 49 5.46 17.66 17.05
C LYS A 49 5.28 16.52 18.02
N SER A 50 4.73 16.77 19.21
CA SER A 50 4.48 15.71 20.20
C SER A 50 3.46 14.70 19.68
N TYR A 51 2.40 15.16 19.04
CA TYR A 51 1.43 14.28 18.39
C TYR A 51 2.04 13.54 17.17
N GLN A 52 2.77 14.26 16.32
CA GLN A 52 3.44 13.65 15.18
C GLN A 52 4.41 12.55 15.61
N ALA A 53 5.22 12.78 16.64
CA ALA A 53 6.15 11.77 17.18
C ALA A 53 5.45 10.53 17.74
N GLN A 54 4.18 10.65 18.11
CA GLN A 54 3.32 9.56 18.55
C GLN A 54 2.57 8.87 17.40
N GLY A 55 2.80 9.28 16.15
CA GLY A 55 2.11 8.74 14.97
C GLY A 55 0.68 9.24 14.80
N ILE A 56 0.25 10.24 15.56
CA ILE A 56 -1.10 10.81 15.48
C ILE A 56 -1.21 11.69 14.23
N LEU A 57 -2.30 11.56 13.49
CA LEU A 57 -2.64 12.47 12.39
C LEU A 57 -3.04 13.82 12.98
N VAL A 58 -2.35 14.88 12.58
CA VAL A 58 -2.58 16.25 13.08
C VAL A 58 -3.29 17.08 12.03
N THR A 59 -4.41 17.69 12.41
CA THR A 59 -5.13 18.64 11.55
C THR A 59 -5.19 20.00 12.22
N LEU A 60 -4.97 21.06 11.46
CA LEU A 60 -4.79 22.43 11.95
C LEU A 60 -5.87 23.37 11.41
N VAL A 61 -6.40 24.24 12.28
CA VAL A 61 -7.38 25.28 11.92
C VAL A 61 -7.02 26.59 12.59
N GLY A 62 -7.00 27.68 11.82
CA GLY A 62 -6.76 29.02 12.33
C GLY A 62 -5.29 29.38 12.51
N GLY A 63 -4.99 30.21 13.50
CA GLY A 63 -3.67 30.81 13.70
C GLY A 63 -2.53 29.84 13.98
N VAL A 64 -2.82 28.64 14.46
CA VAL A 64 -1.81 27.57 14.65
C VAL A 64 -1.11 27.20 13.31
N ILE A 65 -1.81 27.34 12.18
CA ILE A 65 -1.23 27.11 10.85
C ILE A 65 -0.09 28.09 10.62
N ASP A 66 -0.33 29.39 10.88
CA ASP A 66 0.67 30.43 10.68
C ASP A 66 1.86 30.28 11.63
N GLN A 67 1.60 29.95 12.90
CA GLN A 67 2.65 29.68 13.90
C GLN A 67 3.57 28.52 13.47
N CYS A 68 2.99 27.45 12.92
CA CYS A 68 3.77 26.29 12.44
C CYS A 68 4.54 26.63 11.14
N LEU A 69 3.95 27.38 10.21
CA LEU A 69 4.61 27.84 8.98
C LEU A 69 5.80 28.76 9.27
N GLU A 70 5.62 29.71 10.19
CA GLU A 70 6.70 30.61 10.62
C GLU A 70 7.86 29.86 11.31
N ALA A 71 7.57 28.73 11.94
CA ALA A 71 8.58 27.86 12.52
C ALA A 71 9.24 26.92 11.51
N GLY A 72 8.80 26.95 10.23
CA GLY A 72 9.35 26.12 9.17
C GLY A 72 8.90 24.66 9.19
N LEU A 73 7.78 24.33 9.83
CA LEU A 73 7.23 22.99 9.80
C LEU A 73 6.73 22.65 8.39
N ASN A 74 7.11 21.47 7.91
CA ASN A 74 6.48 20.92 6.72
C ASN A 74 5.03 20.51 7.03
N MET A 75 4.13 20.78 6.09
CA MET A 75 2.72 20.41 6.18
C MET A 75 2.30 19.67 4.91
N GLY A 76 1.31 18.83 5.03
CA GLY A 76 0.72 18.06 3.95
C GLY A 76 0.40 16.62 4.37
N ALA A 77 -0.23 15.88 3.48
CA ALA A 77 -0.59 14.49 3.73
C ALA A 77 0.64 13.60 3.99
N ALA A 78 1.74 13.88 3.29
CA ALA A 78 2.97 13.08 3.38
C ALA A 78 3.63 13.10 4.76
N VAL A 79 3.47 14.20 5.52
CA VAL A 79 3.99 14.34 6.89
C VAL A 79 2.86 14.34 7.93
N ARG A 80 1.63 14.04 7.50
CA ARG A 80 0.43 13.94 8.34
C ARG A 80 0.19 15.13 9.28
N ILE A 81 0.54 16.33 8.83
CA ILE A 81 0.16 17.60 9.42
C ILE A 81 -0.65 18.35 8.37
N ILE A 82 -1.97 18.40 8.51
CA ILE A 82 -2.88 18.83 7.47
C ILE A 82 -3.57 20.12 7.87
N PRO A 83 -3.30 21.26 7.20
CA PRO A 83 -4.05 22.48 7.42
C PRO A 83 -5.43 22.38 6.77
N LEU A 84 -6.49 22.70 7.53
CA LEU A 84 -7.89 22.61 7.09
C LEU A 84 -8.50 23.98 6.76
N GLY A 85 -7.83 25.07 7.11
CA GLY A 85 -8.27 26.43 6.80
C GLY A 85 -8.22 27.38 8.00
N ARG A 86 -8.54 28.68 7.73
CA ARG A 86 -8.43 29.78 8.73
C ARG A 86 -9.75 30.47 9.02
N ASP A 87 -10.84 30.04 8.42
CA ASP A 87 -12.15 30.68 8.53
C ASP A 87 -13.26 29.66 8.87
N VAL A 88 -14.50 30.13 8.95
CA VAL A 88 -15.65 29.29 9.30
C VAL A 88 -15.88 28.12 8.33
N THR A 89 -15.38 28.19 7.11
CA THR A 89 -15.50 27.05 6.16
C THR A 89 -14.71 25.84 6.62
N SER A 90 -13.71 26.01 7.50
CA SER A 90 -12.97 24.92 8.14
C SER A 90 -13.86 23.96 8.93
N VAL A 91 -15.02 24.41 9.41
CA VAL A 91 -16.04 23.54 10.06
C VAL A 91 -16.44 22.41 9.11
N ILE A 92 -16.64 22.72 7.83
CA ILE A 92 -17.02 21.72 6.82
C ILE A 92 -15.93 20.66 6.72
N HIS A 93 -14.65 21.04 6.76
CA HIS A 93 -13.54 20.11 6.66
C HIS A 93 -13.42 19.24 7.92
N VAL A 94 -13.48 19.82 9.10
CA VAL A 94 -13.40 19.09 10.38
C VAL A 94 -14.52 18.06 10.51
N VAL A 95 -15.76 18.45 10.20
CA VAL A 95 -16.93 17.58 10.33
C VAL A 95 -16.99 16.56 9.18
N SER A 96 -16.75 16.99 7.95
CA SER A 96 -16.90 16.12 6.79
C SER A 96 -15.84 15.03 6.71
N VAL A 97 -14.64 15.20 7.24
CA VAL A 97 -13.63 14.15 7.33
C VAL A 97 -14.18 12.93 8.06
N ALA A 98 -14.75 13.13 9.25
CA ALA A 98 -15.31 12.04 10.05
C ALA A 98 -16.55 11.41 9.38
N ILE A 99 -17.43 12.24 8.79
CA ILE A 99 -18.63 11.76 8.09
C ILE A 99 -18.24 10.93 6.86
N ARG A 100 -17.32 11.41 6.04
CA ARG A 100 -16.85 10.66 4.86
C ARG A 100 -16.12 9.38 5.25
N ALA A 101 -15.33 9.38 6.33
CA ALA A 101 -14.73 8.17 6.86
C ALA A 101 -15.81 7.14 7.24
N ALA A 102 -16.88 7.56 7.90
CA ALA A 102 -18.00 6.68 8.25
C ALA A 102 -18.74 6.12 7.01
N LEU A 103 -18.92 6.94 5.97
CA LEU A 103 -19.56 6.50 4.72
C LEU A 103 -18.66 5.52 3.94
N ILE A 104 -17.36 5.82 3.82
CA ILE A 104 -16.42 5.04 3.00
C ILE A 104 -15.99 3.77 3.73
N PHE A 105 -15.58 3.88 5.01
CA PHE A 105 -14.99 2.77 5.77
C PHE A 105 -15.96 2.11 6.75
N GLY A 106 -17.00 2.82 7.17
CA GLY A 106 -18.00 2.33 8.10
C GLY A 106 -19.25 1.73 7.42
N ASN A 107 -19.36 1.86 6.11
CA ASN A 107 -20.56 1.48 5.35
C ASN A 107 -21.86 2.07 5.95
N VAL A 108 -21.78 3.29 6.50
CA VAL A 108 -22.91 3.98 7.10
C VAL A 108 -23.77 4.57 5.98
N THR A 109 -25.06 4.25 5.98
CA THR A 109 -25.99 4.78 4.97
C THR A 109 -26.21 6.29 5.18
N PRO A 110 -26.14 7.11 4.12
CA PRO A 110 -26.46 8.54 4.22
C PRO A 110 -27.83 8.79 4.86
N GLY A 111 -27.88 9.65 5.89
CA GLY A 111 -29.08 9.95 6.66
C GLY A 111 -29.27 9.12 7.94
N ASP A 112 -28.50 8.07 8.15
CA ASP A 112 -28.49 7.29 9.39
C ASP A 112 -27.57 7.94 10.45
N ALA A 113 -28.13 8.93 11.14
CA ALA A 113 -27.40 9.68 12.17
C ALA A 113 -26.99 8.81 13.36
N GLY A 114 -27.76 7.78 13.69
CA GLY A 114 -27.46 6.88 14.82
C GLY A 114 -26.20 6.04 14.56
N ASN A 115 -26.14 5.39 13.41
CA ASN A 115 -24.96 4.62 13.01
C ASN A 115 -23.75 5.52 12.69
N LEU A 116 -23.96 6.73 12.17
CA LEU A 116 -22.91 7.71 11.99
C LEU A 116 -22.23 8.06 13.31
N MET A 117 -23.01 8.46 14.32
CA MET A 117 -22.46 8.82 15.63
C MET A 117 -21.79 7.62 16.32
N LYS A 118 -22.37 6.44 16.20
CA LYS A 118 -21.76 5.22 16.73
C LYS A 118 -20.41 4.95 16.09
N TYR A 119 -20.35 4.98 14.75
CA TYR A 119 -19.10 4.76 14.01
C TYR A 119 -18.04 5.79 14.38
N THR A 120 -18.37 7.08 14.35
CA THR A 120 -17.40 8.14 14.64
C THR A 120 -16.88 8.05 16.08
N PHE A 121 -17.75 7.74 17.03
CA PHE A 121 -17.34 7.58 18.42
C PHE A 121 -16.46 6.34 18.64
N GLU A 122 -16.83 5.19 18.07
CA GLU A 122 -16.15 3.91 18.32
C GLU A 122 -14.90 3.71 17.46
N ARG A 123 -14.92 4.24 16.21
CA ARG A 123 -13.92 3.90 15.20
C ARG A 123 -13.00 5.04 14.77
N VAL A 124 -13.38 6.28 15.07
CA VAL A 124 -12.54 7.45 14.79
C VAL A 124 -11.98 7.98 16.12
N PRO A 125 -10.76 7.63 16.50
CA PRO A 125 -10.16 8.03 17.78
C PRO A 125 -9.71 9.50 17.74
N ALA A 126 -10.64 10.42 17.43
CA ALA A 126 -10.36 11.84 17.30
C ALA A 126 -10.64 12.62 18.59
N PHE A 127 -9.92 13.72 18.75
CA PHE A 127 -10.08 14.70 19.80
C PHE A 127 -9.69 16.09 19.29
N VAL A 128 -10.08 17.13 20.03
CA VAL A 128 -9.87 18.52 19.63
C VAL A 128 -9.13 19.27 20.74
N ASN A 129 -8.11 20.04 20.35
CA ASN A 129 -7.46 21.04 21.21
C ASN A 129 -7.86 22.44 20.73
N ALA A 130 -8.48 23.23 21.57
CA ALA A 130 -8.94 24.58 21.25
C ALA A 130 -8.24 25.61 22.13
N PHE A 131 -7.47 26.49 21.49
CA PHE A 131 -6.77 27.56 22.22
C PHE A 131 -7.66 28.77 22.49
N ALA A 132 -7.55 29.32 23.70
CA ALA A 132 -8.13 30.60 24.03
C ALA A 132 -7.36 31.77 23.36
N PRO A 133 -8.05 32.89 23.01
CA PRO A 133 -9.50 33.11 23.16
C PRO A 133 -10.30 32.37 22.08
N LEU A 134 -11.47 31.88 22.44
CA LEU A 134 -12.37 31.16 21.52
C LEU A 134 -13.11 32.15 20.64
N ASP A 135 -12.77 32.17 19.36
CA ASP A 135 -13.51 32.90 18.32
C ASP A 135 -14.66 32.06 17.71
N ASP A 136 -15.43 32.65 16.81
CA ASP A 136 -16.59 31.99 16.18
C ASP A 136 -16.19 30.74 15.38
N VAL A 137 -14.98 30.71 14.79
CA VAL A 137 -14.47 29.56 14.04
C VAL A 137 -14.17 28.40 14.98
N ILE A 138 -13.47 28.67 16.08
CA ILE A 138 -13.12 27.67 17.08
C ILE A 138 -14.39 27.10 17.74
N VAL A 139 -15.34 27.97 18.10
CA VAL A 139 -16.62 27.55 18.68
C VAL A 139 -17.41 26.68 17.72
N ALA A 140 -17.52 27.06 16.45
CA ALA A 140 -18.24 26.29 15.46
C ALA A 140 -17.58 24.92 15.18
N CYS A 141 -16.25 24.86 15.04
CA CYS A 141 -15.50 23.61 14.88
C CYS A 141 -15.62 22.72 16.10
N GLY A 142 -15.47 23.28 17.31
CA GLY A 142 -15.61 22.56 18.58
C GLY A 142 -17.02 21.99 18.79
N ALA A 143 -18.06 22.75 18.47
CA ALA A 143 -19.45 22.28 18.53
C ALA A 143 -19.70 21.13 17.54
N GLY A 144 -19.20 21.23 16.32
CA GLY A 144 -19.26 20.16 15.32
C GLY A 144 -18.55 18.87 15.79
N ALA A 145 -17.39 19.01 16.41
CA ALA A 145 -16.64 17.88 16.98
C ALA A 145 -17.41 17.20 18.14
N ILE A 146 -17.97 17.98 19.04
CA ILE A 146 -18.80 17.47 20.16
C ILE A 146 -20.03 16.73 19.62
N ALA A 147 -20.68 17.24 18.56
CA ALA A 147 -21.81 16.61 17.92
C ALA A 147 -21.45 15.24 17.30
N LEU A 148 -20.18 15.02 16.94
CA LEU A 148 -19.66 13.73 16.47
C LEU A 148 -19.12 12.84 17.61
N GLY A 149 -19.22 13.29 18.87
CA GLY A 149 -18.76 12.53 20.03
C GLY A 149 -17.28 12.71 20.39
N PHE A 150 -16.59 13.70 19.80
CA PHE A 150 -15.18 13.96 20.09
C PHE A 150 -15.01 14.93 21.28
N PRO A 151 -14.12 14.63 22.24
CA PRO A 151 -13.83 15.56 23.33
C PRO A 151 -13.06 16.78 22.80
N VAL A 152 -13.36 17.94 23.39
CA VAL A 152 -12.66 19.21 23.17
C VAL A 152 -11.92 19.58 24.45
N ILE A 153 -10.62 19.76 24.36
CA ILE A 153 -9.73 20.21 25.42
C ILE A 153 -9.38 21.67 25.16
N THR A 154 -9.57 22.54 26.12
CA THR A 154 -9.32 23.98 25.97
C THR A 154 -8.69 24.60 27.20
N ASN A 155 -7.86 25.62 27.00
CA ASN A 155 -7.36 26.48 28.10
C ASN A 155 -8.27 27.71 28.38
N GLU A 156 -9.43 27.80 27.70
CA GLU A 156 -10.44 28.81 28.05
C GLU A 156 -11.09 28.48 29.39
N THR A 157 -11.15 29.45 30.29
CA THR A 157 -11.70 29.29 31.65
C THR A 157 -12.99 30.07 31.85
N GLU A 158 -13.25 31.07 31.02
CA GLU A 158 -14.40 31.97 31.16
C GLU A 158 -15.42 31.74 30.04
N ASN A 159 -16.70 31.96 30.36
CA ASN A 159 -17.80 31.96 29.37
C ASN A 159 -18.00 30.67 28.56
N ILE A 160 -17.61 29.52 29.12
CA ILE A 160 -17.77 28.23 28.44
C ILE A 160 -19.01 27.50 28.97
N PHE A 161 -19.83 27.02 28.04
CA PHE A 161 -20.86 26.01 28.34
C PHE A 161 -20.18 24.65 28.57
N ARG A 162 -20.13 24.21 29.83
CA ARG A 162 -19.58 22.90 30.17
C ARG A 162 -20.52 21.79 29.72
N VAL A 163 -20.12 21.00 28.73
CA VAL A 163 -20.76 19.75 28.35
C VAL A 163 -19.98 18.61 29.04
N PRO A 164 -20.54 17.91 30.04
CA PRO A 164 -19.81 16.88 30.77
C PRO A 164 -19.20 15.83 29.81
N LYS A 165 -17.94 15.49 30.05
CA LYS A 165 -17.13 14.54 29.23
C LYS A 165 -16.78 14.97 27.80
N SER A 166 -17.40 16.04 27.29
CA SER A 166 -17.14 16.50 25.92
C SER A 166 -16.32 17.79 25.87
N LEU A 167 -16.37 18.60 26.90
CA LEU A 167 -15.56 19.81 27.04
C LEU A 167 -14.73 19.76 28.34
N ILE A 168 -13.41 19.69 28.17
CA ILE A 168 -12.44 19.54 29.26
C ILE A 168 -11.60 20.79 29.31
N VAL A 169 -11.60 21.47 30.48
CA VAL A 169 -10.75 22.62 30.71
C VAL A 169 -9.40 22.15 31.26
N GLN A 170 -8.35 22.51 30.54
CA GLN A 170 -6.95 22.28 30.92
C GLN A 170 -6.17 23.58 30.71
N GLU A 171 -5.89 24.29 31.81
CA GLU A 171 -5.25 25.62 31.74
C GLU A 171 -3.81 25.56 31.21
N ASP A 172 -3.13 24.46 31.45
CA ASP A 172 -1.74 24.24 31.04
C ASP A 172 -1.66 23.56 29.68
N VAL A 173 -1.30 24.33 28.65
CA VAL A 173 -1.18 23.85 27.26
C VAL A 173 -0.19 22.67 27.13
N SER A 174 0.86 22.63 27.95
CA SER A 174 1.82 21.53 27.95
C SER A 174 1.19 20.16 28.31
N LYS A 175 0.03 20.17 28.94
CA LYS A 175 -0.73 18.96 29.30
C LYS A 175 -1.80 18.58 28.28
N PHE A 176 -2.02 19.36 27.22
CA PHE A 176 -3.04 19.05 26.20
C PHE A 176 -2.88 17.66 25.63
N ASN A 177 -1.65 17.28 25.27
CA ASN A 177 -1.37 15.95 24.74
C ASN A 177 -1.83 14.84 25.69
N ALA A 178 -1.37 14.85 26.93
CA ALA A 178 -1.71 13.81 27.91
C ALA A 178 -3.22 13.78 28.21
N THR A 179 -3.85 14.94 28.40
CA THR A 179 -5.29 15.07 28.67
C THR A 179 -6.12 14.54 27.49
N SER A 180 -5.68 14.80 26.26
CA SER A 180 -6.37 14.33 25.03
C SER A 180 -6.32 12.81 24.89
N LEU A 181 -5.16 12.21 25.12
CA LEU A 181 -4.99 10.75 25.06
C LEU A 181 -5.82 10.05 26.14
N GLU A 182 -5.83 10.60 27.36
CA GLU A 182 -6.64 10.08 28.47
C GLU A 182 -8.14 10.18 28.15
N ALA A 183 -8.61 11.33 27.63
CA ALA A 183 -10.01 11.56 27.30
C ALA A 183 -10.56 10.60 26.22
N ARG A 184 -9.68 10.04 25.39
CA ARG A 184 -10.04 9.07 24.32
C ARG A 184 -9.59 7.64 24.62
N ASP A 185 -9.01 7.36 25.79
CA ASP A 185 -8.39 6.06 26.13
C ASP A 185 -7.40 5.57 25.05
N ILE A 186 -6.64 6.51 24.46
CA ILE A 186 -5.64 6.20 23.46
C ILE A 186 -4.37 5.73 24.17
N LYS A 187 -3.97 4.48 23.92
CA LYS A 187 -2.74 3.89 24.45
C LYS A 187 -1.70 3.80 23.35
N ILE A 188 -0.59 4.46 23.53
CA ILE A 188 0.51 4.47 22.56
C ILE A 188 1.68 3.69 23.14
N LYS A 189 2.14 2.69 22.41
CA LYS A 189 3.41 2.00 22.67
C LYS A 189 4.47 2.62 21.78
N ILE A 190 5.37 3.41 22.36
CA ILE A 190 6.49 3.99 21.61
C ILE A 190 7.69 3.06 21.74
N THR A 191 8.18 2.55 20.61
CA THR A 191 9.47 1.89 20.53
C THR A 191 10.51 2.95 20.17
N LYS A 192 11.39 3.29 21.10
CA LYS A 192 12.47 4.24 20.85
C LYS A 192 13.56 3.55 20.02
N ILE A 193 13.83 4.10 18.85
CA ILE A 193 14.95 3.70 18.00
C ILE A 193 16.00 4.82 18.07
N ASP A 194 17.26 4.47 18.32
CA ASP A 194 18.35 5.44 18.47
C ASP A 194 18.90 5.85 17.10
N ILE A 195 18.15 6.72 16.43
CA ILE A 195 18.51 7.32 15.13
C ILE A 195 18.43 8.85 15.22
N PRO A 196 19.16 9.59 14.38
CA PRO A 196 19.28 11.06 14.50
C PRO A 196 18.08 11.85 14.00
N VAL A 197 17.06 11.19 13.44
CA VAL A 197 15.84 11.81 12.93
C VAL A 197 14.60 11.16 13.56
N SER A 198 13.44 11.79 13.42
CA SER A 198 12.19 11.25 13.95
C SER A 198 11.81 9.95 13.23
N PHE A 199 11.22 9.03 13.98
CA PHE A 199 10.64 7.79 13.48
C PHE A 199 9.21 7.65 13.99
N ALA A 200 8.25 7.66 13.09
CA ALA A 200 6.84 7.46 13.41
C ALA A 200 6.03 7.18 12.14
N SER A 201 4.89 6.52 12.27
CA SER A 201 3.94 6.33 11.17
C SER A 201 3.45 7.65 10.53
N ALA A 202 3.70 8.79 11.18
CA ALA A 202 3.42 10.12 10.64
C ALA A 202 4.20 10.47 9.36
N PHE A 203 5.26 9.77 9.03
CA PHE A 203 6.07 10.00 7.82
C PHE A 203 5.82 8.98 6.71
N GLU A 204 4.93 8.04 6.91
CA GLU A 204 4.64 7.01 5.92
C GLU A 204 4.14 7.62 4.61
N GLY A 205 4.81 7.28 3.51
CA GLY A 205 4.51 7.81 2.18
C GLY A 205 5.06 9.22 1.92
N GLU A 206 5.98 9.73 2.74
CA GLU A 206 6.65 11.02 2.50
C GLU A 206 7.26 11.08 1.09
N ILE A 207 6.99 12.19 0.37
CA ILE A 207 7.46 12.38 -1.01
C ILE A 207 8.68 13.28 -1.02
N ILE A 208 9.85 12.72 -1.37
CA ILE A 208 11.09 13.47 -1.53
C ILE A 208 11.33 13.75 -3.01
N ARG A 209 11.38 15.02 -3.37
CA ARG A 209 11.65 15.45 -4.75
C ARG A 209 13.15 15.36 -5.06
N ARG A 210 13.50 15.21 -6.34
CA ARG A 210 14.91 15.10 -6.77
C ARG A 210 15.81 16.25 -6.32
N GLY A 211 15.27 17.47 -6.24
CA GLY A 211 16.02 18.65 -5.78
C GLY A 211 16.40 18.61 -4.29
N ASP A 212 15.65 17.87 -3.51
CA ASP A 212 15.76 17.81 -2.05
C ASP A 212 16.45 16.52 -1.55
N MET A 213 16.80 15.61 -2.45
CA MET A 213 17.44 14.35 -2.08
C MET A 213 18.97 14.46 -1.96
N GLN A 214 19.55 13.79 -0.98
CA GLN A 214 20.96 13.53 -0.85
C GLN A 214 21.40 12.41 -1.79
N VAL A 215 20.67 11.29 -1.76
CA VAL A 215 20.96 10.11 -2.58
C VAL A 215 19.64 9.43 -2.96
N GLU A 216 19.59 8.85 -4.15
CA GLU A 216 18.53 7.96 -4.61
C GLU A 216 19.12 6.57 -4.83
N PHE A 217 18.54 5.58 -4.17
CA PHE A 217 18.75 4.18 -4.51
C PHE A 217 17.56 3.77 -5.38
N ASP A 218 17.83 3.49 -6.65
CA ASP A 218 16.77 3.14 -7.60
C ASP A 218 17.32 2.14 -8.59
N GLY A 219 16.82 0.96 -8.55
CA GLY A 219 17.12 -0.10 -9.47
C GLY A 219 15.88 -0.76 -10.01
N SER A 220 15.93 -1.11 -11.29
CA SER A 220 15.11 -2.17 -11.83
C SER A 220 15.55 -3.50 -11.20
N ARG A 221 14.81 -4.58 -11.48
CA ARG A 221 15.12 -5.97 -11.06
C ARG A 221 16.58 -6.42 -11.20
N LYS A 222 17.48 -5.58 -11.71
CA LYS A 222 18.89 -5.89 -11.92
C LYS A 222 19.82 -5.25 -10.90
N ASP A 223 19.36 -4.25 -10.17
CA ASP A 223 20.27 -3.33 -9.50
C ASP A 223 20.03 -3.17 -7.98
N CYS A 224 18.83 -3.51 -7.49
CA CYS A 224 18.47 -3.42 -6.08
C CYS A 224 17.62 -4.62 -5.67
N PHE A 225 17.73 -5.04 -4.40
CA PHE A 225 16.88 -6.10 -3.89
C PHE A 225 16.74 -6.07 -2.37
N GLU A 226 15.69 -6.73 -1.88
CA GLU A 226 15.43 -6.99 -0.47
C GLU A 226 15.30 -8.49 -0.26
N LEU A 227 16.01 -9.04 0.72
CA LEU A 227 16.02 -10.47 0.99
C LEU A 227 16.03 -10.73 2.49
N VAL A 228 15.10 -11.55 2.95
CA VAL A 228 15.16 -12.17 4.27
C VAL A 228 15.64 -13.61 4.13
N CYS A 229 16.58 -13.99 4.97
CA CYS A 229 17.13 -15.34 5.02
C CYS A 229 16.91 -15.94 6.39
N THR A 230 16.23 -17.07 6.47
CA THR A 230 16.16 -17.89 7.68
C THR A 230 17.46 -18.66 7.86
N LYS A 231 18.02 -18.58 9.06
CA LYS A 231 19.28 -19.21 9.46
C LYS A 231 19.07 -19.99 10.74
N GLU A 232 20.07 -20.82 11.07
CA GLU A 232 20.11 -21.46 12.37
C GLU A 232 20.47 -20.45 13.48
N LEU A 233 19.98 -20.66 14.70
CA LEU A 233 20.23 -19.77 15.84
C LEU A 233 21.73 -19.54 16.14
N THR A 234 22.59 -20.49 15.78
CA THR A 234 24.03 -20.41 15.97
C THR A 234 24.74 -19.60 14.89
N GLU A 235 24.08 -19.36 13.76
CA GLU A 235 24.65 -18.65 12.61
C GLU A 235 24.36 -17.14 12.65
N VAL A 236 23.35 -16.72 13.42
CA VAL A 236 22.99 -15.32 13.53
C VAL A 236 23.55 -14.71 14.81
N GLU A 237 24.34 -13.66 14.66
CA GLU A 237 24.74 -12.77 15.75
C GLU A 237 23.68 -11.66 15.86
N ASP A 238 22.94 -11.68 16.97
CA ASP A 238 21.83 -10.75 17.17
C ASP A 238 22.32 -9.29 17.21
N HIS A 239 21.56 -8.39 16.58
CA HIS A 239 21.86 -6.96 16.47
C HIS A 239 23.19 -6.65 15.73
N LYS A 240 23.63 -7.54 14.84
CA LYS A 240 24.79 -7.28 14.01
C LYS A 240 24.40 -6.45 12.79
N PHE A 241 25.15 -5.38 12.58
CA PHE A 241 25.08 -4.57 11.37
C PHE A 241 26.35 -4.75 10.54
N THR A 242 26.19 -4.90 9.23
CA THR A 242 27.28 -4.96 8.25
C THR A 242 26.96 -4.02 7.09
N LEU A 243 27.93 -3.15 6.74
CA LEU A 243 27.89 -2.34 5.53
C LEU A 243 28.94 -2.83 4.55
N ILE A 244 28.54 -3.12 3.30
CA ILE A 244 29.41 -3.49 2.20
C ILE A 244 29.33 -2.41 1.14
N GLY A 245 30.37 -1.60 1.00
CA GLY A 245 30.43 -0.47 0.09
C GLY A 245 30.41 0.88 0.80
N PRO A 246 30.26 2.00 0.05
CA PRO A 246 30.30 3.35 0.58
C PRO A 246 29.06 3.67 1.43
N ASP A 247 29.23 4.47 2.50
CA ASP A 247 28.10 5.07 3.23
C ASP A 247 27.66 6.37 2.54
N PHE A 248 26.55 6.95 2.97
CA PHE A 248 25.91 8.10 2.33
C PHE A 248 26.79 9.35 2.25
N ASP A 249 27.75 9.51 3.17
CA ASP A 249 28.74 10.61 3.18
C ASP A 249 29.85 10.45 2.14
N GLN A 250 30.00 9.26 1.56
CA GLN A 250 30.93 8.96 0.48
C GLN A 250 30.28 9.02 -0.90
N MET A 251 28.98 9.31 -0.95
CA MET A 251 28.19 9.38 -2.20
C MET A 251 28.02 10.82 -2.67
N GLU A 252 28.06 11.03 -3.99
CA GLU A 252 27.79 12.34 -4.59
C GLU A 252 26.35 12.77 -4.35
N VAL A 253 26.14 14.04 -3.98
CA VAL A 253 24.81 14.62 -3.73
C VAL A 253 23.94 14.51 -4.97
N GLY A 254 22.74 13.96 -4.80
CA GLY A 254 21.78 13.76 -5.88
C GLY A 254 22.10 12.60 -6.81
N SER A 255 23.14 11.81 -6.49
CA SER A 255 23.50 10.62 -7.28
C SER A 255 22.45 9.51 -7.17
N LYS A 256 22.48 8.63 -8.19
CA LYS A 256 21.71 7.38 -8.21
C LYS A 256 22.66 6.21 -7.96
N GLN A 257 22.33 5.39 -6.97
CA GLN A 257 23.16 4.29 -6.49
C GLN A 257 22.33 2.98 -6.46
N GLN A 258 23.03 1.86 -6.31
CA GLN A 258 22.41 0.56 -6.01
C GLN A 258 22.35 0.33 -4.50
N ILE A 259 21.40 -0.50 -4.06
CA ILE A 259 21.31 -0.95 -2.68
C ILE A 259 20.72 -2.36 -2.59
N ALA A 260 21.20 -3.13 -1.62
CA ALA A 260 20.54 -4.36 -1.22
C ALA A 260 20.38 -4.40 0.31
N TYR A 261 19.26 -4.93 0.76
CA TYR A 261 19.01 -5.32 2.14
C TYR A 261 19.02 -6.84 2.24
N ILE A 262 19.91 -7.38 3.06
CA ILE A 262 19.93 -8.80 3.41
C ILE A 262 19.73 -8.88 4.92
N VAL A 263 18.65 -9.51 5.33
CA VAL A 263 18.30 -9.64 6.74
C VAL A 263 18.29 -11.11 7.11
N ASP A 264 19.27 -11.51 7.91
CA ASP A 264 19.34 -12.85 8.46
C ASP A 264 18.51 -12.91 9.74
N VAL A 265 17.55 -13.82 9.79
CA VAL A 265 16.67 -14.05 10.94
C VAL A 265 16.78 -15.48 11.43
N ALA A 266 16.71 -15.64 12.74
CA ALA A 266 16.68 -16.96 13.37
C ALA A 266 15.74 -16.96 14.57
N GLY A 267 15.07 -18.09 14.82
CA GLY A 267 14.20 -18.25 15.96
C GLY A 267 13.71 -19.67 16.09
N LYS A 268 13.31 -20.07 17.30
CA LYS A 268 12.83 -21.43 17.60
C LYS A 268 11.57 -21.81 16.80
N ASN A 269 10.72 -20.82 16.52
CA ASN A 269 9.48 -20.99 15.78
C ASN A 269 9.56 -20.36 14.38
N MET A 270 10.75 -19.99 13.92
CA MET A 270 10.96 -19.39 12.60
C MET A 270 10.77 -20.43 11.50
N GLN A 271 10.10 -20.03 10.42
CA GLN A 271 9.86 -20.84 9.23
C GLN A 271 10.26 -20.04 7.97
N THR A 272 10.78 -20.73 6.97
CA THR A 272 11.18 -20.10 5.70
C THR A 272 10.00 -19.44 4.96
N ASP A 273 8.78 -19.92 5.20
CA ASP A 273 7.57 -19.34 4.61
C ASP A 273 7.25 -17.93 5.14
N PHE A 274 7.85 -17.53 6.26
CA PHE A 274 7.69 -16.19 6.83
C PHE A 274 8.61 -15.14 6.17
N GLU A 275 9.68 -15.54 5.48
CA GLU A 275 10.63 -14.63 4.83
C GLU A 275 9.95 -13.58 3.95
N PRO A 276 9.06 -13.92 2.99
CA PRO A 276 8.39 -12.92 2.16
C PRO A 276 7.46 -12.00 2.95
N VAL A 277 6.92 -12.45 4.09
CA VAL A 277 6.07 -11.63 4.95
C VAL A 277 6.88 -10.49 5.56
N PHE A 278 8.08 -10.80 6.06
CA PHE A 278 8.99 -9.78 6.63
C PHE A 278 9.51 -8.83 5.56
N GLU A 279 9.89 -9.33 4.39
CA GLU A 279 10.33 -8.47 3.26
C GLU A 279 9.29 -7.41 2.89
N ARG A 280 8.01 -7.76 2.87
CA ARG A 280 6.92 -6.83 2.54
C ARG A 280 6.76 -5.69 3.55
N LYS A 281 7.27 -5.85 4.78
CA LYS A 281 7.22 -4.82 5.81
C LYS A 281 8.31 -3.77 5.67
N PHE A 282 9.40 -4.06 4.95
CA PHE A 282 10.55 -3.16 4.88
C PHE A 282 10.19 -1.76 4.37
N HIS A 283 9.39 -1.68 3.30
CA HIS A 283 8.98 -0.38 2.78
C HIS A 283 8.16 0.43 3.81
N SER A 284 7.27 -0.22 4.57
CA SER A 284 6.50 0.45 5.62
C SER A 284 7.43 0.94 6.73
N TYR A 285 8.37 0.11 7.18
CA TYR A 285 9.34 0.51 8.22
C TYR A 285 10.20 1.68 7.79
N VAL A 286 10.74 1.64 6.58
CA VAL A 286 11.60 2.70 6.04
C VAL A 286 10.82 4.00 5.81
N ASN A 287 9.56 3.93 5.38
CA ASN A 287 8.69 5.10 5.21
C ASN A 287 8.30 5.80 6.52
N CYS A 288 8.48 5.15 7.67
CA CYS A 288 8.28 5.78 8.98
C CYS A 288 9.47 6.64 9.45
N ILE A 289 10.54 6.75 8.67
CA ILE A 289 11.70 7.60 8.94
C ILE A 289 11.47 8.99 8.35
N GLU A 290 11.59 10.04 9.17
CA GLU A 290 11.52 11.42 8.68
C GLU A 290 12.57 11.67 7.59
N GLY A 291 12.11 12.13 6.41
CA GLY A 291 12.96 12.44 5.26
C GLY A 291 13.55 11.23 4.54
N VAL A 292 12.93 10.07 4.69
CA VAL A 292 13.24 8.88 3.88
C VAL A 292 11.96 8.39 3.18
N MET A 293 12.08 8.09 1.90
CA MET A 293 10.99 7.54 1.09
C MET A 293 11.41 6.18 0.55
N HIS A 294 10.55 5.20 0.68
CA HIS A 294 10.72 3.88 0.07
C HIS A 294 9.50 3.47 -0.72
N THR A 295 9.69 2.98 -1.92
CA THR A 295 8.65 2.37 -2.76
C THR A 295 9.16 1.07 -3.34
N GLY A 296 8.26 0.14 -3.59
CA GLY A 296 8.60 -1.17 -4.14
C GLY A 296 8.83 -2.23 -3.08
N GLN A 297 9.13 -3.42 -3.53
CA GLN A 297 9.33 -4.63 -2.73
C GLN A 297 10.21 -5.62 -3.49
N ARG A 298 10.86 -6.53 -2.78
CA ARG A 298 11.63 -7.63 -3.33
C ARG A 298 12.78 -7.11 -4.20
N ASP A 299 12.65 -7.21 -5.52
CA ASP A 299 13.68 -6.84 -6.51
C ASP A 299 13.34 -5.55 -7.29
N MET A 300 12.33 -4.81 -6.83
CA MET A 300 11.93 -3.52 -7.41
C MET A 300 11.78 -2.50 -6.27
N ILE A 301 12.87 -1.81 -5.95
CA ILE A 301 12.87 -0.85 -4.86
C ILE A 301 13.41 0.52 -5.31
N ARG A 302 12.84 1.56 -4.73
CA ARG A 302 13.33 2.93 -4.82
C ARG A 302 13.34 3.53 -3.43
N ILE A 303 14.50 4.03 -3.01
CA ILE A 303 14.67 4.70 -1.73
C ILE A 303 15.30 6.06 -1.98
N ARG A 304 14.76 7.10 -1.34
CA ARG A 304 15.35 8.44 -1.34
C ARG A 304 15.62 8.87 0.08
N VAL A 305 16.80 9.42 0.32
CA VAL A 305 17.16 10.08 1.57
C VAL A 305 17.26 11.57 1.31
N SER A 306 16.56 12.39 2.10
CA SER A 306 16.59 13.84 1.96
C SER A 306 17.92 14.44 2.45
N LYS A 307 18.26 15.64 1.94
CA LYS A 307 19.43 16.40 2.42
C LYS A 307 19.34 16.71 3.90
N ASN A 308 18.16 17.14 4.36
CA ASN A 308 17.94 17.47 5.78
C ASN A 308 18.19 16.27 6.69
N THR A 309 17.69 15.09 6.31
CA THR A 309 17.89 13.84 7.05
C THR A 309 19.36 13.44 7.08
N TYR A 310 20.05 13.55 5.94
CA TYR A 310 21.48 13.32 5.86
C TYR A 310 22.28 14.32 6.75
N GLU A 311 21.95 15.62 6.70
CA GLU A 311 22.58 16.67 7.50
C GLU A 311 22.35 16.49 9.01
N ALA A 312 21.20 15.91 9.39
CA ALA A 312 20.93 15.51 10.78
C ALA A 312 21.80 14.35 11.27
N GLY A 313 22.56 13.71 10.38
CA GLY A 313 23.50 12.64 10.71
C GLY A 313 23.05 11.22 10.31
N PHE A 314 21.92 11.09 9.61
CA PHE A 314 21.37 9.79 9.18
C PHE A 314 22.30 9.07 8.19
N ARG A 315 22.55 7.78 8.44
CA ARG A 315 23.48 6.92 7.68
C ARG A 315 22.88 5.54 7.42
N ALA A 316 23.58 4.70 6.66
CA ALA A 316 23.16 3.33 6.37
C ALA A 316 22.93 2.48 7.63
N LYS A 317 23.70 2.71 8.69
CA LYS A 317 23.53 2.09 10.00
C LYS A 317 22.12 2.34 10.55
N ASP A 318 21.60 3.55 10.41
CA ASP A 318 20.29 3.93 10.96
C ASP A 318 19.13 3.23 10.23
N LEU A 319 19.28 2.97 8.90
CA LEU A 319 18.35 2.09 8.18
C LEU A 319 18.36 0.67 8.78
N ALA A 320 19.54 0.13 9.08
CA ALA A 320 19.64 -1.20 9.67
C ALA A 320 19.01 -1.27 11.06
N GLU A 321 19.20 -0.24 11.90
CA GLU A 321 18.59 -0.13 13.22
C GLU A 321 17.06 -0.12 13.13
N VAL A 322 16.48 0.60 12.15
CA VAL A 322 15.05 0.63 11.92
C VAL A 322 14.51 -0.75 11.50
N LEU A 323 15.16 -1.42 10.56
CA LEU A 323 14.77 -2.77 10.14
C LEU A 323 14.84 -3.76 11.31
N TYR A 324 15.97 -3.77 12.03
CA TYR A 324 16.18 -4.63 13.20
C TYR A 324 15.09 -4.42 14.27
N ALA A 325 14.91 -3.17 14.69
CA ALA A 325 13.99 -2.85 15.79
C ALA A 325 12.54 -3.22 15.46
N ASN A 326 12.10 -2.96 14.21
CA ASN A 326 10.73 -3.26 13.82
C ASN A 326 10.49 -4.77 13.65
N ILE A 327 11.41 -5.50 13.02
CA ILE A 327 11.31 -6.97 12.89
C ILE A 327 11.24 -7.62 14.27
N LYS A 328 12.12 -7.23 15.20
CA LYS A 328 12.16 -7.76 16.57
C LYS A 328 10.91 -7.40 17.37
N ASN A 329 10.31 -6.22 17.15
CA ASN A 329 9.14 -5.77 17.89
C ASN A 329 7.82 -6.33 17.35
N GLU A 330 7.70 -6.46 16.03
CA GLU A 330 6.48 -6.96 15.38
C GLU A 330 6.41 -8.49 15.37
N PHE A 331 7.56 -9.15 15.24
CA PHE A 331 7.64 -10.61 15.11
C PHE A 331 8.41 -11.27 16.27
N ASP A 332 8.29 -10.73 17.47
CA ASP A 332 8.99 -11.22 18.67
C ASP A 332 8.66 -12.67 19.03
N ALA A 333 7.47 -13.16 18.64
CA ALA A 333 7.06 -14.55 18.84
C ALA A 333 7.85 -15.57 17.98
N VAL A 334 8.45 -15.13 16.87
CA VAL A 334 9.12 -16.00 15.90
C VAL A 334 10.58 -15.62 15.61
N VAL A 335 10.99 -14.38 15.87
CA VAL A 335 12.35 -13.89 15.64
C VAL A 335 13.11 -13.70 16.95
N ASP A 336 13.94 -14.69 17.29
CA ASP A 336 14.83 -14.62 18.45
C ASP A 336 16.07 -13.76 18.16
N LYS A 337 16.63 -13.85 16.95
CA LYS A 337 17.82 -13.13 16.50
C LYS A 337 17.65 -12.53 15.10
N CYS A 338 18.23 -11.36 14.89
CA CYS A 338 18.21 -10.66 13.62
C CYS A 338 19.54 -9.94 13.37
N ALA A 339 20.07 -10.07 12.17
CA ALA A 339 21.25 -9.33 11.70
C ALA A 339 20.93 -8.68 10.36
N VAL A 340 21.46 -7.47 10.12
CA VAL A 340 21.16 -6.70 8.91
C VAL A 340 22.46 -6.39 8.17
N THR A 341 22.50 -6.73 6.89
CA THR A 341 23.56 -6.35 5.96
C THR A 341 22.98 -5.39 4.92
N ILE A 342 23.58 -4.22 4.80
CA ILE A 342 23.30 -3.26 3.75
C ILE A 342 24.46 -3.28 2.76
N VAL A 343 24.15 -3.43 1.48
CA VAL A 343 25.13 -3.47 0.39
C VAL A 343 24.88 -2.25 -0.50
N THR A 344 25.89 -1.41 -0.65
CA THR A 344 25.86 -0.21 -1.50
C THR A 344 26.94 -0.23 -2.57
N ASP A 345 27.80 -1.25 -2.55
CA ASP A 345 28.74 -1.52 -3.63
C ASP A 345 28.00 -2.15 -4.82
N ALA A 346 28.12 -1.55 -5.99
CA ALA A 346 27.35 -1.94 -7.17
C ALA A 346 27.70 -3.34 -7.70
N GLU A 347 28.98 -3.70 -7.70
CA GLU A 347 29.43 -5.01 -8.19
C GLU A 347 28.97 -6.11 -7.22
N GLU A 348 29.07 -5.86 -5.91
CA GLU A 348 28.64 -6.81 -4.90
C GLU A 348 27.10 -6.92 -4.84
N CYS A 349 26.34 -5.83 -5.04
CA CYS A 349 24.88 -5.88 -5.23
C CYS A 349 24.50 -6.82 -6.37
N THR A 350 25.11 -6.64 -7.53
CA THR A 350 24.83 -7.47 -8.71
C THR A 350 25.19 -8.93 -8.46
N LYS A 351 26.36 -9.20 -7.87
CA LYS A 351 26.80 -10.54 -7.54
C LYS A 351 25.85 -11.23 -6.55
N LEU A 352 25.58 -10.61 -5.41
CA LEU A 352 24.72 -11.18 -4.37
C LEU A 352 23.27 -11.34 -4.86
N ARG A 353 22.82 -10.48 -5.76
CA ARG A 353 21.53 -10.67 -6.39
C ARG A 353 21.46 -11.99 -7.15
N HIS A 354 22.47 -12.30 -7.97
CA HIS A 354 22.51 -13.53 -8.75
C HIS A 354 22.81 -14.78 -7.92
N GLU A 355 23.70 -14.67 -6.93
CA GLU A 355 24.14 -15.82 -6.14
C GLU A 355 23.19 -16.16 -5.00
N LEU A 356 22.44 -15.17 -4.47
CA LEU A 356 21.64 -15.32 -3.25
C LEU A 356 20.15 -15.02 -3.46
N ALA A 357 19.81 -13.83 -3.99
CA ALA A 357 18.43 -13.37 -4.05
C ALA A 357 17.60 -14.10 -5.11
N VAL A 358 18.09 -14.14 -6.36
CA VAL A 358 17.37 -14.82 -7.47
C VAL A 358 17.11 -16.29 -7.13
N PRO A 359 18.10 -17.10 -6.69
CA PRO A 359 17.84 -18.48 -6.29
C PRO A 359 16.85 -18.63 -5.13
N ALA A 360 16.81 -17.67 -4.20
CA ALA A 360 15.82 -17.68 -3.12
C ALA A 360 14.41 -17.39 -3.65
N TYR A 361 14.27 -16.41 -4.54
CA TYR A 361 12.99 -16.09 -5.17
C TYR A 361 12.50 -17.22 -6.06
N ASP A 362 13.37 -17.82 -6.87
CA ASP A 362 13.01 -18.96 -7.73
C ASP A 362 12.50 -20.15 -6.90
N ARG A 363 13.19 -20.51 -5.82
CA ARG A 363 12.73 -21.57 -4.90
C ARG A 363 11.37 -21.27 -4.29
N ARG A 364 11.07 -20.00 -3.97
CA ARG A 364 9.76 -19.60 -3.45
C ARG A 364 8.68 -19.71 -4.52
N ASP A 365 8.99 -19.29 -5.74
CA ASP A 365 8.07 -19.31 -6.87
C ASP A 365 7.83 -20.75 -7.38
N GLU A 366 8.85 -21.60 -7.41
CA GLU A 366 8.75 -23.03 -7.78
C GLU A 366 7.76 -23.80 -6.90
N ARG A 367 7.64 -23.46 -5.61
CA ARG A 367 6.66 -24.09 -4.72
C ARG A 367 5.22 -23.89 -5.15
N LEU A 368 4.93 -22.83 -5.90
CA LEU A 368 3.61 -22.56 -6.47
C LEU A 368 3.31 -23.42 -7.68
N THR A 369 4.31 -23.85 -8.44
CA THR A 369 4.11 -24.56 -9.72
C THR A 369 3.42 -25.90 -9.58
N SER A 370 3.52 -26.52 -8.40
CA SER A 370 2.84 -27.79 -8.08
C SER A 370 1.44 -27.61 -7.49
N LEU A 371 1.04 -26.40 -7.18
CA LEU A 371 -0.25 -26.08 -6.58
C LEU A 371 -1.23 -25.63 -7.65
N THR A 372 -2.46 -26.13 -7.55
CA THR A 372 -3.59 -25.69 -8.36
C THR A 372 -4.73 -25.22 -7.45
N ASP A 373 -5.67 -24.50 -8.01
CA ASP A 373 -6.83 -24.05 -7.26
C ASP A 373 -7.65 -25.21 -6.68
N GLU A 374 -7.61 -26.38 -7.31
CA GLU A 374 -8.24 -27.61 -6.81
C GLU A 374 -7.44 -28.29 -5.68
N SER A 375 -6.11 -28.11 -5.67
CA SER A 375 -5.21 -28.82 -4.74
C SER A 375 -5.23 -28.27 -3.32
N VAL A 376 -5.78 -27.08 -3.12
CA VAL A 376 -5.82 -26.40 -1.82
C VAL A 376 -7.23 -26.39 -1.22
N PRO A 377 -7.37 -26.49 0.11
CA PRO A 377 -8.68 -26.53 0.75
C PRO A 377 -9.36 -25.15 0.84
N VAL A 378 -8.59 -24.04 0.83
CA VAL A 378 -9.07 -22.67 1.02
C VAL A 378 -8.31 -21.70 0.14
N TYR A 379 -8.92 -20.53 -0.11
CA TYR A 379 -8.29 -19.35 -0.64
C TYR A 379 -8.02 -18.32 0.48
N TYR A 380 -7.38 -17.22 0.15
CA TYR A 380 -7.13 -16.13 1.10
C TYR A 380 -7.56 -14.78 0.51
N SER A 381 -8.03 -13.88 1.37
CA SER A 381 -8.14 -12.47 1.02
C SER A 381 -6.76 -11.81 1.02
N CYS A 382 -6.65 -10.66 0.34
CA CYS A 382 -5.59 -9.69 0.59
C CYS A 382 -6.19 -8.30 0.49
N ILE A 383 -6.15 -7.54 1.58
CA ILE A 383 -6.69 -6.19 1.68
C ILE A 383 -5.63 -5.11 1.91
N MET A 384 -4.35 -5.43 1.75
CA MET A 384 -3.24 -4.48 1.98
C MET A 384 -3.32 -3.20 1.14
N CYS A 385 -3.99 -3.24 -0.02
CA CYS A 385 -4.16 -2.08 -0.89
C CYS A 385 -5.34 -1.17 -0.51
N GLN A 386 -6.08 -1.47 0.54
CA GLN A 386 -7.24 -0.64 0.95
C GLN A 386 -6.86 0.76 1.43
N ALA A 387 -5.59 0.98 1.72
CA ALA A 387 -5.01 2.31 1.90
C ALA A 387 -5.26 3.24 0.70
N PHE A 388 -5.12 2.70 -0.52
CA PHE A 388 -5.26 3.47 -1.76
C PHE A 388 -6.64 3.29 -2.41
N SER A 389 -7.25 2.13 -2.21
CA SER A 389 -8.53 1.75 -2.79
C SER A 389 -9.36 1.01 -1.73
N PRO A 390 -10.17 1.73 -0.95
CA PRO A 390 -10.84 1.22 0.26
C PRO A 390 -11.75 0.01 0.03
N SER A 391 -12.30 -0.14 -1.16
CA SER A 391 -13.18 -1.25 -1.54
C SER A 391 -12.45 -2.41 -2.22
N HIS A 392 -11.14 -2.26 -2.48
CA HIS A 392 -10.39 -3.31 -3.17
C HIS A 392 -10.12 -4.51 -2.26
N VAL A 393 -10.38 -5.70 -2.77
CA VAL A 393 -10.00 -6.97 -2.15
C VAL A 393 -9.49 -7.91 -3.24
N CYS A 394 -8.30 -8.48 -3.04
CA CYS A 394 -7.84 -9.62 -3.84
C CYS A 394 -8.33 -10.93 -3.21
N VAL A 395 -8.78 -11.84 -4.05
CA VAL A 395 -8.89 -13.26 -3.71
C VAL A 395 -7.63 -13.94 -4.24
N VAL A 396 -6.80 -14.44 -3.34
CA VAL A 396 -5.51 -15.04 -3.65
C VAL A 396 -5.66 -16.56 -3.67
N THR A 397 -5.38 -17.14 -4.83
CA THR A 397 -5.39 -18.58 -5.06
C THR A 397 -4.00 -19.06 -5.52
N PRO A 398 -3.70 -20.35 -5.57
CA PRO A 398 -2.44 -20.84 -6.13
C PRO A 398 -2.16 -20.39 -7.55
N GLU A 399 -3.18 -20.34 -8.40
CA GLU A 399 -3.04 -19.98 -9.80
C GLU A 399 -3.21 -18.47 -10.03
N ARG A 400 -3.95 -17.78 -9.15
CA ARG A 400 -4.17 -16.34 -9.20
C ARG A 400 -3.58 -15.65 -7.96
N LEU A 401 -2.39 -15.13 -8.09
CA LEU A 401 -1.72 -14.35 -7.06
C LEU A 401 -2.46 -13.01 -6.83
N GLY A 402 -2.10 -12.33 -5.77
CA GLY A 402 -2.44 -10.92 -5.64
C GLY A 402 -2.04 -10.15 -6.91
N LEU A 403 -2.85 -9.21 -7.35
CA LEU A 403 -2.69 -8.53 -8.66
C LEU A 403 -1.33 -7.84 -8.80
N CYS A 404 -0.74 -7.42 -7.69
CA CYS A 404 0.60 -6.82 -7.63
C CYS A 404 1.75 -7.81 -7.90
N GLY A 405 1.48 -9.11 -7.98
CA GLY A 405 2.49 -10.16 -8.10
C GLY A 405 3.30 -10.44 -6.83
N ALA A 406 3.10 -9.64 -5.77
CA ALA A 406 3.91 -9.73 -4.55
C ALA A 406 3.33 -10.64 -3.46
N VAL A 407 2.10 -11.10 -3.61
CA VAL A 407 1.41 -11.96 -2.62
C VAL A 407 0.94 -13.22 -3.32
N SER A 408 1.65 -14.30 -3.09
CA SER A 408 1.24 -15.64 -3.52
C SER A 408 0.27 -16.27 -2.51
N TRP A 409 -0.31 -17.41 -2.85
CA TRP A 409 -1.13 -18.19 -1.93
C TRP A 409 -0.35 -18.63 -0.69
N LEU A 410 0.92 -19.03 -0.87
CA LEU A 410 1.80 -19.40 0.25
C LEU A 410 2.11 -18.19 1.15
N ASP A 411 2.31 -17.03 0.57
CA ASP A 411 2.53 -15.79 1.32
C ASP A 411 1.29 -15.35 2.09
N ALA A 412 0.10 -15.48 1.49
CA ALA A 412 -1.16 -15.17 2.15
C ALA A 412 -1.43 -16.14 3.31
N LYS A 413 -1.12 -17.44 3.12
CA LYS A 413 -1.18 -18.45 4.16
C LYS A 413 -0.25 -18.10 5.33
N ALA A 414 1.03 -17.83 5.05
CA ALA A 414 2.01 -17.45 6.06
C ALA A 414 1.63 -16.17 6.79
N THR A 415 1.09 -15.18 6.07
CA THR A 415 0.58 -13.94 6.68
C THR A 415 -0.58 -14.21 7.64
N ASN A 416 -1.52 -15.11 7.27
CA ASN A 416 -2.62 -15.49 8.14
C ASN A 416 -2.16 -16.29 9.37
N GLU A 417 -1.14 -17.13 9.23
CA GLU A 417 -0.55 -17.87 10.37
C GLU A 417 0.10 -16.93 11.39
N LEU A 418 0.76 -15.86 10.92
CA LEU A 418 1.38 -14.84 11.79
C LEU A 418 0.36 -13.88 12.39
N ASP A 419 -0.67 -13.51 11.63
CA ASP A 419 -1.71 -12.57 12.03
C ASP A 419 -3.07 -13.01 11.48
N PRO A 420 -3.82 -13.86 12.22
CA PRO A 420 -5.13 -14.36 11.78
C PRO A 420 -6.20 -13.29 11.58
N GLU A 421 -6.10 -12.15 12.26
CA GLU A 421 -7.00 -11.00 12.13
C GLU A 421 -6.49 -9.98 11.10
N GLY A 422 -5.34 -10.23 10.50
CA GLY A 422 -4.65 -9.36 9.58
C GLY A 422 -5.24 -9.31 8.17
N PRO A 423 -4.47 -8.78 7.21
CA PRO A 423 -4.95 -8.50 5.85
C PRO A 423 -5.25 -9.73 5.00
N CYS A 424 -4.72 -10.90 5.37
CA CYS A 424 -4.93 -12.15 4.65
C CYS A 424 -5.76 -13.11 5.50
N GLN A 425 -7.05 -13.19 5.25
CA GLN A 425 -7.98 -14.06 5.99
C GLN A 425 -8.43 -15.22 5.11
N VAL A 426 -8.73 -16.36 5.75
CA VAL A 426 -9.20 -17.58 5.08
C VAL A 426 -10.53 -17.33 4.38
N ILE A 427 -10.63 -17.80 3.14
CA ILE A 427 -11.86 -17.89 2.35
C ILE A 427 -12.11 -19.36 2.01
N THR A 428 -13.21 -19.93 2.48
CA THR A 428 -13.65 -21.26 2.06
C THR A 428 -14.10 -21.26 0.60
N LYS A 429 -14.18 -22.42 -0.03
CA LYS A 429 -14.58 -22.56 -1.44
C LYS A 429 -15.50 -23.77 -1.66
N GLU A 430 -16.27 -24.11 -0.64
CA GLU A 430 -17.11 -25.31 -0.64
C GLU A 430 -18.37 -25.13 -1.47
N ARG A 431 -18.93 -23.91 -1.48
CA ARG A 431 -20.20 -23.60 -2.16
C ARG A 431 -19.97 -23.06 -3.58
N VAL A 432 -19.78 -24.01 -4.50
CA VAL A 432 -19.54 -23.70 -5.91
C VAL A 432 -20.85 -23.24 -6.59
N ILE A 433 -20.84 -22.08 -7.25
CA ILE A 433 -21.94 -21.58 -8.09
C ILE A 433 -21.68 -21.94 -9.55
N ASP A 434 -20.48 -21.61 -10.07
CA ASP A 434 -20.07 -21.90 -11.44
C ASP A 434 -18.56 -22.16 -11.51
N GLU A 435 -18.18 -23.39 -11.84
CA GLU A 435 -16.76 -23.79 -11.95
C GLU A 435 -16.04 -23.16 -13.16
N ASN A 436 -16.77 -22.84 -14.22
CA ASN A 436 -16.17 -22.24 -15.41
C ASN A 436 -15.83 -20.78 -15.19
N LEU A 437 -16.73 -20.05 -14.55
CA LEU A 437 -16.49 -18.67 -14.13
C LEU A 437 -15.54 -18.57 -12.93
N GLY A 438 -15.36 -19.65 -12.17
CA GLY A 438 -14.67 -19.60 -10.88
C GLY A 438 -15.46 -18.80 -9.85
N ARG A 439 -16.77 -19.00 -9.82
CA ARG A 439 -17.69 -18.31 -8.90
C ARG A 439 -18.08 -19.22 -7.75
N TYR A 440 -17.87 -18.72 -6.53
CA TYR A 440 -18.16 -19.41 -5.28
C TYR A 440 -18.97 -18.49 -4.37
N GLU A 441 -20.00 -18.99 -3.71
CA GLU A 441 -20.79 -18.22 -2.73
C GLU A 441 -19.93 -17.75 -1.55
N ASP A 442 -18.98 -18.59 -1.10
CA ASP A 442 -18.05 -18.24 -0.03
C ASP A 442 -17.12 -17.08 -0.42
N VAL A 443 -16.72 -17.03 -1.69
CA VAL A 443 -15.91 -15.93 -2.25
C VAL A 443 -16.74 -14.65 -2.32
N ASP A 444 -17.98 -14.73 -2.80
CA ASP A 444 -18.90 -13.59 -2.87
C ASP A 444 -19.13 -13.00 -1.47
N GLU A 445 -19.40 -13.84 -0.45
CA GLU A 445 -19.55 -13.39 0.94
C GLU A 445 -18.27 -12.71 1.48
N ALA A 446 -17.09 -13.29 1.21
CA ALA A 446 -15.82 -12.73 1.64
C ALA A 446 -15.55 -11.39 0.95
N VAL A 447 -15.79 -11.31 -0.36
CA VAL A 447 -15.61 -10.08 -1.15
C VAL A 447 -16.58 -9.00 -0.68
N ALA A 448 -17.85 -9.31 -0.45
CA ALA A 448 -18.82 -8.36 0.10
C ALA A 448 -18.40 -7.85 1.49
N LYS A 449 -17.95 -8.75 2.36
CA LYS A 449 -17.43 -8.40 3.70
C LYS A 449 -16.24 -7.46 3.62
N PHE A 450 -15.20 -7.83 2.87
CA PHE A 450 -13.94 -7.09 2.84
C PHE A 450 -13.99 -5.84 1.98
N SER A 451 -14.84 -5.78 0.95
CA SER A 451 -15.12 -4.56 0.20
C SER A 451 -16.12 -3.63 0.93
N ARG A 452 -16.63 -4.07 2.08
CA ARG A 452 -17.66 -3.33 2.87
C ARG A 452 -18.95 -3.09 2.08
N GLY A 453 -19.34 -4.08 1.30
CA GLY A 453 -20.56 -4.02 0.47
C GLY A 453 -20.44 -3.23 -0.82
N ALA A 454 -19.22 -2.79 -1.19
CA ALA A 454 -19.01 -2.14 -2.48
C ALA A 454 -19.02 -3.13 -3.65
N LEU A 455 -18.75 -4.39 -3.38
CA LEU A 455 -18.80 -5.50 -4.34
C LEU A 455 -19.73 -6.58 -3.80
N GLU A 456 -20.54 -7.13 -4.66
CA GLU A 456 -21.44 -8.25 -4.32
C GLU A 456 -20.87 -9.59 -4.80
N HIS A 457 -20.24 -9.59 -5.98
CA HIS A 457 -19.76 -10.78 -6.66
C HIS A 457 -18.39 -10.57 -7.30
N VAL A 458 -17.61 -11.66 -7.39
CA VAL A 458 -16.36 -11.71 -8.14
C VAL A 458 -16.23 -13.07 -8.80
N THR A 459 -15.93 -13.09 -10.10
CA THR A 459 -15.50 -14.30 -10.81
C THR A 459 -13.96 -14.36 -10.90
N LEU A 460 -13.39 -15.52 -10.66
CA LEU A 460 -11.94 -15.67 -10.65
C LEU A 460 -11.36 -15.92 -12.04
N TYR A 461 -12.19 -16.44 -12.98
CA TYR A 461 -11.72 -16.94 -14.27
C TYR A 461 -12.41 -16.28 -15.47
N SER A 462 -13.09 -15.14 -15.28
CA SER A 462 -13.70 -14.35 -16.34
C SER A 462 -13.14 -12.94 -16.40
N ILE A 463 -13.03 -12.38 -17.60
CA ILE A 463 -12.76 -10.96 -17.83
C ILE A 463 -14.05 -10.18 -18.11
N MET A 464 -15.14 -10.87 -18.46
CA MET A 464 -16.40 -10.24 -18.87
C MET A 464 -17.39 -10.15 -17.72
N GLU A 465 -17.50 -11.19 -16.91
CA GLU A 465 -18.51 -11.30 -15.87
C GLU A 465 -17.87 -11.06 -14.49
N ASP A 466 -18.27 -9.98 -13.83
CA ASP A 466 -17.81 -9.57 -12.49
C ASP A 466 -16.30 -9.73 -12.26
N PRO A 467 -15.42 -9.19 -13.16
CA PRO A 467 -13.98 -9.37 -13.02
C PRO A 467 -13.49 -8.77 -11.69
N MET A 468 -12.38 -9.31 -11.16
CA MET A 468 -11.79 -8.78 -9.94
C MET A 468 -11.41 -7.31 -10.10
N THR A 469 -11.70 -6.50 -9.09
CA THR A 469 -11.31 -5.09 -9.04
C THR A 469 -9.81 -4.89 -8.86
N SER A 470 -9.34 -3.67 -9.08
CA SER A 470 -7.94 -3.30 -8.90
C SER A 470 -7.78 -1.98 -8.15
N CYS A 471 -6.73 -1.90 -7.33
CA CYS A 471 -6.25 -0.63 -6.79
C CYS A 471 -5.42 0.19 -7.82
N GLY A 472 -5.06 -0.42 -8.96
CA GLY A 472 -4.11 0.12 -9.94
C GLY A 472 -2.68 -0.41 -9.77
N CYS A 473 -2.40 -1.22 -8.76
CA CYS A 473 -1.07 -1.78 -8.46
C CYS A 473 -0.90 -3.21 -8.99
N PHE A 474 -1.29 -3.50 -10.21
CA PHE A 474 -1.10 -4.81 -10.86
C PHE A 474 0.21 -4.86 -11.64
N GLU A 475 0.74 -6.08 -11.84
CA GLU A 475 1.92 -6.28 -12.70
C GLU A 475 1.56 -6.14 -14.17
N CYS A 476 0.43 -6.73 -14.56
CA CYS A 476 -0.07 -6.74 -15.93
C CYS A 476 -1.54 -6.34 -15.97
N ILE A 477 -1.96 -5.83 -17.11
CA ILE A 477 -3.36 -5.61 -17.44
C ILE A 477 -3.64 -6.21 -18.80
N CYS A 478 -4.79 -6.88 -18.91
CA CYS A 478 -5.34 -7.31 -20.19
C CYS A 478 -6.61 -6.55 -20.53
N GLY A 479 -6.82 -6.33 -21.82
CA GLY A 479 -8.04 -5.75 -22.36
C GLY A 479 -8.47 -6.51 -23.61
N ILE A 480 -9.78 -6.56 -23.86
CA ILE A 480 -10.32 -7.21 -25.07
C ILE A 480 -9.89 -6.42 -26.29
N GLU A 481 -9.34 -7.13 -27.27
CA GLU A 481 -9.06 -6.65 -28.62
C GLU A 481 -10.12 -7.22 -29.58
N PRO A 482 -11.13 -6.42 -29.93
CA PRO A 482 -12.34 -6.94 -30.59
C PRO A 482 -12.13 -7.40 -32.03
N PHE A 483 -11.15 -6.82 -32.75
CA PHE A 483 -10.93 -7.15 -34.17
C PHE A 483 -10.34 -8.55 -34.37
N SER A 484 -9.52 -9.00 -33.40
CA SER A 484 -8.93 -10.34 -33.41
C SER A 484 -9.63 -11.33 -32.49
N ASN A 485 -10.74 -10.93 -31.86
CA ASN A 485 -11.50 -11.75 -30.93
C ASN A 485 -10.62 -12.33 -29.80
N GLY A 486 -9.68 -11.52 -29.33
CA GLY A 486 -8.69 -11.91 -28.35
C GLY A 486 -8.46 -10.86 -27.26
N VAL A 487 -7.37 -11.01 -26.53
CA VAL A 487 -6.94 -10.05 -25.52
C VAL A 487 -5.50 -9.60 -25.76
N ALA A 488 -5.26 -8.31 -25.61
CA ALA A 488 -3.93 -7.74 -25.53
C ALA A 488 -3.54 -7.58 -24.06
N ILE A 489 -2.35 -8.07 -23.69
CA ILE A 489 -1.79 -7.96 -22.35
C ILE A 489 -0.62 -6.98 -22.39
N THR A 490 -0.52 -6.10 -21.39
CA THR A 490 0.67 -5.26 -21.22
C THR A 490 1.11 -5.24 -19.77
N ASN A 491 2.38 -4.97 -19.53
CA ASN A 491 2.97 -4.89 -18.19
C ASN A 491 3.46 -3.47 -17.88
N ARG A 492 3.73 -3.22 -16.62
CA ARG A 492 4.16 -1.90 -16.11
C ARG A 492 5.46 -1.41 -16.73
N GLU A 493 6.35 -2.30 -17.14
CA GLU A 493 7.63 -1.97 -17.72
C GLU A 493 7.53 -1.50 -19.18
N TYR A 494 6.45 -1.83 -19.86
CA TYR A 494 6.21 -1.40 -21.24
C TYR A 494 5.56 -0.01 -21.28
N THR A 495 6.23 0.93 -21.91
CA THR A 495 5.80 2.34 -21.98
C THR A 495 5.21 2.72 -23.36
N GLY A 496 5.19 1.79 -24.31
CA GLY A 496 4.69 2.00 -25.65
C GLY A 496 3.17 1.90 -25.76
N MET A 497 2.68 2.12 -26.97
CA MET A 497 1.27 1.95 -27.33
C MET A 497 0.95 0.48 -27.56
N THR A 498 -0.18 0.02 -27.02
CA THR A 498 -0.72 -1.32 -27.30
C THR A 498 -1.65 -1.28 -28.50
N PRO A 499 -2.00 -2.44 -29.12
CA PRO A 499 -3.03 -2.49 -30.16
C PRO A 499 -4.42 -2.01 -29.74
N LEU A 500 -4.66 -1.85 -28.42
CA LEU A 500 -5.88 -1.23 -27.90
C LEU A 500 -5.91 0.31 -28.07
N GLY A 501 -4.85 0.91 -28.62
CA GLY A 501 -4.71 2.35 -28.72
C GLY A 501 -4.46 3.06 -27.40
N MET A 502 -4.00 2.33 -26.39
CA MET A 502 -3.75 2.81 -25.03
C MET A 502 -2.38 2.37 -24.52
N THR A 503 -1.77 3.22 -23.72
CA THR A 503 -0.58 2.87 -22.92
C THR A 503 -0.99 2.07 -21.68
N PHE A 504 -0.01 1.46 -20.99
CA PHE A 504 -0.25 0.80 -19.69
C PHE A 504 -0.93 1.75 -18.68
N GLY A 505 -0.50 3.02 -18.59
CA GLY A 505 -1.06 3.98 -17.65
C GLY A 505 -2.54 4.33 -17.94
N GLU A 506 -2.91 4.44 -19.21
CA GLU A 506 -4.30 4.67 -19.63
C GLU A 506 -5.19 3.45 -19.34
N LEU A 507 -4.72 2.24 -19.67
CA LEU A 507 -5.40 1.00 -19.32
C LEU A 507 -5.56 0.86 -17.79
N ALA A 508 -4.52 1.18 -17.03
CA ALA A 508 -4.56 1.14 -15.57
C ALA A 508 -5.63 2.08 -14.98
N SER A 509 -5.87 3.21 -15.61
CA SER A 509 -6.90 4.15 -15.18
C SER A 509 -8.33 3.63 -15.40
N MET A 510 -8.52 2.68 -16.31
CA MET A 510 -9.84 2.08 -16.60
C MET A 510 -10.31 1.13 -15.50
N THR A 511 -9.38 0.49 -14.78
CA THR A 511 -9.67 -0.56 -13.80
C THR A 511 -9.24 -0.21 -12.37
N GLY A 512 -8.60 0.95 -12.18
CA GLY A 512 -8.15 1.41 -10.87
C GLY A 512 -9.30 1.85 -9.95
N GLY A 513 -8.99 2.03 -8.66
CA GLY A 513 -9.93 2.58 -7.69
C GLY A 513 -10.99 1.62 -7.15
N GLY A 514 -10.83 0.31 -7.34
CA GLY A 514 -11.73 -0.71 -6.81
C GLY A 514 -13.03 -0.88 -7.64
N VAL A 515 -12.98 -0.55 -8.93
CA VAL A 515 -14.12 -0.70 -9.86
C VAL A 515 -13.99 -2.00 -10.66
N GLN A 516 -15.09 -2.70 -10.86
CA GLN A 516 -15.21 -3.81 -11.82
C GLN A 516 -15.44 -3.23 -13.20
N THR A 517 -14.60 -3.61 -14.17
CA THR A 517 -14.69 -3.11 -15.55
C THR A 517 -14.69 -4.29 -16.52
N PRO A 518 -15.87 -4.79 -16.95
CA PRO A 518 -15.97 -5.86 -17.93
C PRO A 518 -15.14 -5.56 -19.19
N GLY A 519 -14.39 -6.56 -19.63
CA GLY A 519 -13.49 -6.43 -20.77
C GLY A 519 -12.06 -6.00 -20.42
N PHE A 520 -11.80 -5.63 -19.14
CA PHE A 520 -10.46 -5.27 -18.65
C PHE A 520 -10.18 -5.96 -17.32
N MET A 521 -8.97 -6.51 -17.16
CA MET A 521 -8.60 -7.19 -15.92
C MET A 521 -7.12 -6.94 -15.59
N GLY A 522 -6.85 -6.37 -14.40
CA GLY A 522 -5.52 -6.35 -13.82
C GLY A 522 -5.16 -7.72 -13.23
N HIS A 523 -3.91 -8.16 -13.38
CA HIS A 523 -3.45 -9.46 -12.87
C HIS A 523 -1.94 -9.51 -12.67
N GLY A 524 -1.45 -10.55 -11.98
CA GLY A 524 -0.03 -10.88 -11.87
C GLY A 524 0.47 -11.64 -13.12
N LYS A 525 1.77 -11.60 -13.39
CA LYS A 525 2.40 -12.33 -14.52
C LYS A 525 2.16 -13.83 -14.47
N HIS A 526 2.13 -14.38 -13.24
CA HIS A 526 1.91 -15.81 -13.04
C HIS A 526 0.59 -16.29 -13.65
N PHE A 527 -0.47 -15.48 -13.57
CA PHE A 527 -1.79 -15.85 -14.06
C PHE A 527 -1.86 -16.01 -15.59
N ILE A 528 -1.02 -15.31 -16.37
CA ILE A 528 -1.00 -15.39 -17.85
C ILE A 528 -0.88 -16.84 -18.35
N SER A 529 -0.08 -17.65 -17.66
CA SER A 529 0.17 -19.05 -18.05
C SER A 529 -0.64 -20.07 -17.25
N SER A 530 -1.63 -19.61 -16.45
CA SER A 530 -2.53 -20.49 -15.73
C SER A 530 -3.57 -21.12 -16.65
N LYS A 531 -3.96 -22.36 -16.36
CA LYS A 531 -5.11 -23.03 -17.01
C LYS A 531 -6.45 -22.34 -16.71
N LYS A 532 -6.45 -21.44 -15.74
CA LYS A 532 -7.61 -20.67 -15.29
C LYS A 532 -7.68 -19.27 -15.92
N PHE A 533 -6.61 -18.84 -16.62
CA PHE A 533 -6.60 -17.53 -17.29
C PHE A 533 -7.75 -17.42 -18.27
N MET A 534 -8.72 -16.54 -17.98
CA MET A 534 -9.91 -16.32 -18.82
C MET A 534 -10.61 -17.62 -19.26
N LYS A 535 -10.66 -18.62 -18.36
CA LYS A 535 -11.23 -19.95 -18.68
C LYS A 535 -12.64 -19.84 -19.24
N ALA A 536 -13.44 -18.90 -18.72
CA ALA A 536 -14.82 -18.70 -19.14
C ALA A 536 -14.95 -18.24 -20.60
N GLU A 537 -13.96 -17.49 -21.10
CA GLU A 537 -13.98 -16.96 -22.48
C GLU A 537 -13.12 -17.76 -23.46
N GLY A 538 -12.54 -18.88 -23.06
CA GLY A 538 -11.75 -19.75 -23.92
C GLY A 538 -10.29 -19.92 -23.52
N GLY A 539 -9.83 -19.20 -22.49
CA GLY A 539 -8.50 -19.44 -21.90
C GLY A 539 -7.34 -18.76 -22.63
N VAL A 540 -6.15 -19.33 -22.47
CA VAL A 540 -4.89 -18.73 -22.97
C VAL A 540 -4.84 -18.59 -24.49
N GLU A 541 -5.60 -19.38 -25.25
CA GLU A 541 -5.66 -19.27 -26.73
C GLU A 541 -6.30 -17.95 -27.22
N ARG A 542 -6.86 -17.14 -26.31
CA ARG A 542 -7.33 -15.78 -26.57
C ARG A 542 -6.23 -14.72 -26.52
N ILE A 543 -5.01 -15.06 -26.07
CA ILE A 543 -3.92 -14.08 -25.95
C ILE A 543 -3.34 -13.79 -27.34
N VAL A 544 -3.62 -12.60 -27.86
CA VAL A 544 -3.24 -12.21 -29.23
C VAL A 544 -2.01 -11.29 -29.26
N TRP A 545 -1.73 -10.59 -28.17
CA TRP A 545 -0.61 -9.64 -28.13
C TRP A 545 -0.06 -9.46 -26.71
N MET A 546 1.25 -9.31 -26.59
CA MET A 546 1.94 -8.83 -25.40
C MET A 546 3.32 -8.27 -25.74
N PRO A 547 3.88 -7.34 -24.94
CA PRO A 547 5.24 -6.85 -25.15
C PRO A 547 6.25 -7.99 -25.21
N LYS A 548 7.25 -7.86 -26.08
CA LYS A 548 8.25 -8.90 -26.31
C LYS A 548 8.95 -9.36 -25.03
N ASP A 549 9.35 -8.41 -24.17
CA ASP A 549 10.00 -8.74 -22.91
C ASP A 549 9.10 -9.59 -21.98
N LEU A 550 7.81 -9.24 -21.88
CA LEU A 550 6.83 -10.03 -21.14
C LEU A 550 6.63 -11.42 -21.76
N LYS A 551 6.51 -11.47 -23.10
CA LYS A 551 6.36 -12.71 -23.87
C LYS A 551 7.50 -13.67 -23.60
N ASP A 552 8.75 -13.17 -23.66
CA ASP A 552 9.95 -13.95 -23.40
C ASP A 552 9.99 -14.49 -21.95
N GLN A 553 9.53 -13.71 -20.97
CA GLN A 553 9.47 -14.12 -19.56
C GLN A 553 8.47 -15.25 -19.28
N VAL A 554 7.34 -15.28 -19.98
CA VAL A 554 6.27 -16.27 -19.74
C VAL A 554 6.28 -17.43 -20.73
N ALA A 555 7.14 -17.39 -21.76
CA ALA A 555 7.09 -18.28 -22.92
C ALA A 555 7.10 -19.77 -22.56
N GLU A 556 8.01 -20.22 -21.72
CA GLU A 556 8.14 -21.63 -21.35
C GLU A 556 6.84 -22.17 -20.74
N ARG A 557 6.30 -21.45 -19.76
CA ARG A 557 5.09 -21.86 -19.04
C ARG A 557 3.84 -21.72 -19.89
N LEU A 558 3.74 -20.64 -20.67
CA LEU A 558 2.59 -20.41 -21.54
C LEU A 558 2.53 -21.45 -22.68
N ASN A 559 3.67 -21.78 -23.31
CA ASN A 559 3.74 -22.84 -24.32
C ASN A 559 3.37 -24.20 -23.74
N LYS A 560 3.82 -24.51 -22.52
CA LYS A 560 3.43 -25.72 -21.81
C LYS A 560 1.91 -25.79 -21.60
N THR A 561 1.30 -24.71 -21.11
CA THR A 561 -0.15 -24.65 -20.89
C THR A 561 -0.94 -24.77 -22.18
N ALA A 562 -0.54 -24.08 -23.24
CA ALA A 562 -1.18 -24.16 -24.55
C ALA A 562 -1.07 -25.57 -25.15
N LYS A 563 0.07 -26.24 -24.98
CA LYS A 563 0.25 -27.64 -25.38
C LYS A 563 -0.66 -28.59 -24.61
N GLU A 564 -0.74 -28.42 -23.31
CA GLU A 564 -1.55 -29.29 -22.45
C GLU A 564 -3.06 -29.13 -22.67
N LEU A 565 -3.55 -27.91 -22.93
CA LEU A 565 -4.99 -27.64 -23.07
C LEU A 565 -5.51 -27.76 -24.49
N TYR A 566 -4.71 -27.35 -25.49
CA TYR A 566 -5.19 -27.17 -26.88
C TYR A 566 -4.34 -27.90 -27.89
N ASP A 567 -3.31 -28.65 -27.47
CA ASP A 567 -2.33 -29.32 -28.36
C ASP A 567 -1.58 -28.38 -29.33
N ILE A 568 -1.35 -27.12 -28.89
CA ILE A 568 -0.64 -26.12 -29.68
C ILE A 568 0.83 -26.07 -29.25
N ASP A 569 1.73 -26.31 -30.22
CA ASP A 569 3.17 -26.19 -30.02
C ASP A 569 3.64 -24.74 -30.28
N ASN A 570 4.58 -24.25 -29.48
CA ASN A 570 5.19 -22.92 -29.62
C ASN A 570 4.16 -21.79 -29.77
N PHE A 571 3.13 -21.81 -28.95
CA PHE A 571 2.02 -20.86 -28.99
C PHE A 571 2.48 -19.39 -28.96
N THR A 572 3.55 -19.08 -28.25
CA THR A 572 4.11 -17.73 -28.19
C THR A 572 4.60 -17.18 -29.53
N ASP A 573 4.93 -18.04 -30.52
CA ASP A 573 5.30 -17.61 -31.88
C ASP A 573 4.09 -17.08 -32.67
N MET A 574 2.89 -17.37 -32.21
CA MET A 574 1.64 -16.89 -32.79
C MET A 574 1.14 -15.59 -32.17
N ILE A 575 1.68 -15.19 -31.00
CA ILE A 575 1.30 -13.97 -30.27
C ILE A 575 2.10 -12.78 -30.82
N GLY A 576 1.41 -11.69 -31.20
CA GLY A 576 2.04 -10.43 -31.61
C GLY A 576 2.80 -9.74 -30.48
N ASP A 577 3.74 -8.89 -30.83
CA ASP A 577 4.43 -7.98 -29.92
C ASP A 577 4.73 -6.64 -30.62
N GLU A 578 5.34 -5.69 -29.92
CA GLU A 578 5.64 -4.35 -30.46
C GLU A 578 6.59 -4.34 -31.66
N THR A 579 7.28 -5.45 -31.94
CA THR A 579 8.16 -5.54 -33.12
C THR A 579 7.41 -5.87 -34.40
N VAL A 580 6.17 -6.39 -34.27
CA VAL A 580 5.34 -6.81 -35.41
C VAL A 580 4.05 -6.00 -35.51
N ALA A 581 3.45 -5.58 -34.41
CA ALA A 581 2.18 -4.82 -34.43
C ALA A 581 2.01 -3.94 -33.18
N THR A 582 1.58 -2.70 -33.38
CA THR A 582 1.17 -1.77 -32.33
C THR A 582 -0.21 -1.17 -32.58
N ASP A 583 -0.90 -1.63 -33.63
CA ASP A 583 -2.25 -1.24 -34.03
C ASP A 583 -3.09 -2.47 -34.38
N PRO A 584 -4.43 -2.36 -34.37
CA PRO A 584 -5.33 -3.51 -34.60
C PRO A 584 -5.22 -4.13 -36.00
N GLU A 585 -5.05 -3.30 -37.05
CA GLU A 585 -5.02 -3.78 -38.41
C GLU A 585 -3.78 -4.64 -38.65
N THR A 586 -2.59 -4.15 -38.33
CA THR A 586 -1.33 -4.87 -38.44
C THR A 586 -1.33 -6.13 -37.58
N LEU A 587 -1.92 -6.08 -36.40
CA LEU A 587 -2.08 -7.25 -35.54
C LEU A 587 -2.95 -8.31 -36.18
N LEU A 588 -4.10 -7.95 -36.76
CA LEU A 588 -5.00 -8.89 -37.41
C LEU A 588 -4.35 -9.57 -38.63
N GLU A 589 -3.55 -8.82 -39.43
CA GLU A 589 -2.78 -9.38 -40.53
C GLU A 589 -1.78 -10.44 -40.05
N PHE A 590 -1.00 -10.12 -39.01
CA PHE A 590 -0.05 -11.04 -38.40
C PHE A 590 -0.73 -12.31 -37.85
N LEU A 591 -1.81 -12.17 -37.09
CA LEU A 591 -2.55 -13.31 -36.53
C LEU A 591 -3.17 -14.19 -37.61
N THR A 592 -3.63 -13.59 -38.73
CA THR A 592 -4.16 -14.31 -39.88
C THR A 592 -3.07 -15.12 -40.56
N GLU A 593 -1.89 -14.53 -40.79
CA GLU A 593 -0.72 -15.23 -41.35
C GLU A 593 -0.29 -16.41 -40.48
N LYS A 594 -0.31 -16.23 -39.16
CA LYS A 594 0.05 -17.29 -38.20
C LYS A 594 -1.04 -18.33 -37.98
N GLY A 595 -2.27 -18.08 -38.42
CA GLY A 595 -3.41 -18.96 -38.17
C GLY A 595 -3.78 -19.04 -36.69
N HIS A 596 -3.79 -17.87 -36.01
CA HIS A 596 -4.00 -17.79 -34.58
C HIS A 596 -5.38 -18.33 -34.18
N PRO A 597 -5.49 -19.18 -33.13
CA PRO A 597 -6.74 -19.85 -32.75
C PRO A 597 -7.87 -18.89 -32.39
N ALA A 598 -7.59 -17.75 -31.78
CA ALA A 598 -8.61 -16.78 -31.39
C ALA A 598 -9.54 -16.35 -32.52
N LEU A 599 -9.04 -16.33 -33.77
CA LEU A 599 -9.83 -15.94 -34.95
C LEU A 599 -10.95 -16.93 -35.28
N GLY A 600 -10.82 -18.18 -34.84
CA GLY A 600 -11.80 -19.25 -35.07
C GLY A 600 -12.76 -19.52 -33.90
N LEU A 601 -12.57 -18.85 -32.75
CA LEU A 601 -13.40 -19.04 -31.57
C LEU A 601 -14.70 -18.23 -31.67
N GLU A 602 -15.72 -18.65 -30.90
CA GLU A 602 -16.95 -17.87 -30.75
C GLU A 602 -16.63 -16.43 -30.27
N PRO A 603 -17.33 -15.41 -30.75
CA PRO A 603 -17.11 -14.03 -30.32
C PRO A 603 -17.27 -13.87 -28.81
N MET A 604 -16.37 -13.10 -28.19
CA MET A 604 -16.46 -12.74 -26.77
C MET A 604 -17.49 -11.63 -26.50
N MET A 605 -17.87 -10.84 -27.52
CA MET A 605 -18.84 -9.75 -27.42
C MET A 605 -19.91 -9.88 -28.49
#